data_a2e593c0088fda263aa571ad71b9846f
#
_entry.id   a2e593c0088fda263aa571ad71b9846f
#
_cell.length_a   1.000
_cell.length_b   1.000
_cell.length_c   1.000
_cell.angle_alpha   90.00
_cell.angle_beta   90.00
_cell.angle_gamma   90.00
#
_symmetry.space_group_name_H-M   'P 1'
#
loop_
_entity.id
_entity.type
_entity.pdbx_description
1 polymer ?
#
loop_
_entity_poly.entity_id
_entity_poly.type
_entity_poly.pdbx_seq_one_letter_code
_entity_poly.pdbx_strand_id
1 'polypeptide(L)'
;MRTRRDQAKLNLSYTKILAPVDGMIAQRSVQVGNYVSVGGALMAVVPLSEVYIEANYREVQLGHVQAGQRARIHVDAYNIDLDGKVVDVPAASGTTFATLQPDNATGNFTKIVQRLPIKIVLAPNQPTARLLRVGLSVEATIQIP
;
A
#
# COMPACT_ATOMS: atom_id res chain seq x y z
N MET A 1 -0.08 49.99 -0.87
CA MET A 1 -1.40 49.41 -0.54
C MET A 1 -1.66 48.04 -1.19
N ARG A 2 -1.13 47.72 -2.39
CA ARG A 2 -1.32 46.42 -3.05
C ARG A 2 -0.71 45.26 -2.24
N THR A 3 0.50 45.41 -1.73
CA THR A 3 1.25 44.36 -1.01
C THR A 3 0.53 43.86 0.26
N ARG A 4 -0.11 44.74 1.02
CA ARG A 4 -0.83 44.39 2.26
C ARG A 4 -2.11 43.60 1.96
N ARG A 5 -2.81 43.95 0.87
CA ARG A 5 -3.98 43.22 0.38
C ARG A 5 -3.61 41.84 -0.15
N ASP A 6 -2.48 41.75 -0.85
CA ASP A 6 -2.01 40.49 -1.44
C ASP A 6 -1.54 39.54 -0.34
N GLN A 7 -0.89 40.05 0.72
CA GLN A 7 -0.55 39.26 1.90
C GLN A 7 -1.80 38.75 2.64
N ALA A 8 -2.83 39.57 2.79
CA ALA A 8 -4.08 39.14 3.41
C ALA A 8 -4.80 38.05 2.59
N LYS A 9 -4.78 38.16 1.26
CA LYS A 9 -5.31 37.11 0.36
C LYS A 9 -4.54 35.81 0.46
N LEU A 10 -3.22 35.89 0.55
CA LEU A 10 -2.37 34.70 0.74
C LEU A 10 -2.69 34.01 2.07
N ASN A 11 -2.78 34.77 3.16
CA ASN A 11 -3.15 34.23 4.47
C ASN A 11 -4.54 33.57 4.44
N LEU A 12 -5.50 34.18 3.75
CA LEU A 12 -6.82 33.60 3.57
C LEU A 12 -6.77 32.29 2.76
N SER A 13 -5.90 32.20 1.75
CA SER A 13 -5.76 30.96 0.96
C SER A 13 -5.25 29.80 1.80
N TYR A 14 -4.41 30.05 2.80
CA TYR A 14 -3.91 29.01 3.72
C TYR A 14 -4.97 28.46 4.67
N THR A 15 -6.11 29.12 4.81
CA THR A 15 -7.24 28.59 5.59
C THR A 15 -7.98 27.45 4.89
N LYS A 16 -7.73 27.26 3.59
CA LYS A 16 -8.28 26.18 2.78
C LYS A 16 -7.17 25.20 2.43
N ILE A 17 -7.26 24.00 2.97
CA ILE A 17 -6.33 22.92 2.69
C ILE A 17 -6.97 22.03 1.64
N LEU A 18 -6.35 21.95 0.47
CA LEU A 18 -6.81 21.15 -0.66
C LEU A 18 -6.07 19.82 -0.70
N ALA A 19 -6.76 18.76 -1.16
CA ALA A 19 -6.11 17.49 -1.42
C ALA A 19 -5.10 17.64 -2.57
N PRO A 20 -3.84 17.21 -2.39
CA PRO A 20 -2.82 17.31 -3.43
C PRO A 20 -3.02 16.31 -4.57
N VAL A 21 -3.77 15.23 -4.31
CA VAL A 21 -4.03 14.13 -5.25
C VAL A 21 -5.47 13.64 -5.10
N ASP A 22 -5.97 13.02 -6.15
CA ASP A 22 -7.23 12.29 -6.10
C ASP A 22 -7.03 10.99 -5.32
N GLY A 23 -7.87 10.75 -4.31
CA GLY A 23 -7.70 9.58 -3.47
C GLY A 23 -8.77 9.44 -2.39
N MET A 24 -8.56 8.52 -1.49
CA MET A 24 -9.43 8.27 -0.34
C MET A 24 -8.72 8.68 0.95
N ILE A 25 -9.48 9.26 1.89
CA ILE A 25 -8.96 9.56 3.22
C ILE A 25 -8.80 8.25 4.00
N ALA A 26 -7.55 7.92 4.32
CA ALA A 26 -7.23 6.74 5.13
C ALA A 26 -7.31 7.01 6.63
N GLN A 27 -6.83 8.17 7.05
CA GLN A 27 -6.81 8.56 8.44
C GLN A 27 -7.13 10.05 8.58
N ARG A 28 -7.98 10.37 9.54
CA ARG A 28 -8.28 11.75 9.92
C ARG A 28 -7.91 11.96 11.39
N SER A 29 -6.94 12.81 11.64
CA SER A 29 -6.45 13.12 13.01
C SER A 29 -7.06 14.41 13.56
N VAL A 30 -7.77 15.19 12.73
CA VAL A 30 -8.35 16.49 13.09
C VAL A 30 -9.87 16.42 13.13
N GLN A 31 -10.47 17.14 14.11
CA GLN A 31 -11.89 17.34 14.24
C GLN A 31 -12.21 18.84 14.35
N VAL A 32 -13.47 19.20 14.08
CA VAL A 32 -13.93 20.59 14.26
C VAL A 32 -13.75 20.98 15.73
N GLY A 33 -13.13 22.13 15.94
CA GLY A 33 -12.79 22.63 17.28
C GLY A 33 -11.39 22.30 17.77
N ASN A 34 -10.64 21.44 17.06
CA ASN A 34 -9.25 21.16 17.41
C ASN A 34 -8.34 22.34 17.04
N TYR A 35 -7.43 22.65 17.94
CA TYR A 35 -6.33 23.55 17.61
C TYR A 35 -5.32 22.82 16.71
N VAL A 36 -4.91 23.45 15.63
CA VAL A 36 -3.92 22.91 14.70
C VAL A 36 -2.69 23.82 14.68
N SER A 37 -1.53 23.19 14.64
CA SER A 37 -0.24 23.89 14.57
C SER A 37 0.43 23.68 13.23
N VAL A 38 1.38 24.55 12.91
CA VAL A 38 2.19 24.42 11.67
C VAL A 38 2.96 23.11 11.72
N GLY A 39 2.86 22.31 10.65
CA GLY A 39 3.50 20.98 10.55
C GLY A 39 2.72 19.85 11.21
N GLY A 40 1.57 20.13 11.82
CA GLY A 40 0.71 19.10 12.38
C GLY A 40 0.04 18.25 11.28
N ALA A 41 0.03 16.92 11.45
CA ALA A 41 -0.67 16.03 10.55
C ALA A 41 -2.19 16.15 10.76
N LEU A 42 -2.94 16.46 9.71
CA LEU A 42 -4.39 16.63 9.75
C LEU A 42 -5.12 15.39 9.26
N MET A 43 -4.72 14.88 8.11
CA MET A 43 -5.27 13.68 7.50
C MET A 43 -4.30 13.08 6.49
N ALA A 44 -4.46 11.80 6.20
CA ALA A 44 -3.71 11.09 5.17
C ALA A 44 -4.64 10.78 3.99
N VAL A 45 -4.20 11.13 2.78
CA VAL A 45 -4.88 10.79 1.53
C VAL A 45 -4.08 9.71 0.82
N VAL A 46 -4.75 8.62 0.45
CA VAL A 46 -4.15 7.51 -0.30
C VAL A 46 -4.65 7.57 -1.74
N PRO A 47 -3.78 7.73 -2.73
CA PRO A 47 -4.16 7.69 -4.13
C PRO A 47 -4.58 6.27 -4.52
N LEU A 48 -5.82 6.09 -4.97
CA LEU A 48 -6.34 4.77 -5.35
C LEU A 48 -5.69 4.21 -6.62
N SER A 49 -5.09 5.07 -7.44
CA SER A 49 -4.35 4.66 -8.64
C SER A 49 -3.03 3.92 -8.33
N GLU A 50 -2.52 4.06 -7.12
CA GLU A 50 -1.25 3.46 -6.68
C GLU A 50 -1.44 2.27 -5.73
N VAL A 51 -2.68 1.82 -5.54
CA VAL A 51 -2.96 0.65 -4.70
C VAL A 51 -2.38 -0.60 -5.36
N TYR A 52 -1.58 -1.32 -4.62
CA TYR A 52 -1.04 -2.62 -5.01
C TYR A 52 -1.38 -3.66 -3.95
N ILE A 53 -1.27 -4.91 -4.35
CA ILE A 53 -1.47 -6.06 -3.48
C ILE A 53 -0.12 -6.65 -3.15
N GLU A 54 0.13 -6.84 -1.87
CA GLU A 54 1.28 -7.54 -1.37
C GLU A 54 0.88 -8.97 -0.99
N ALA A 55 1.29 -9.92 -1.81
CA ALA A 55 0.99 -11.32 -1.60
C ALA A 55 2.22 -12.07 -1.10
N ASN A 56 2.11 -12.68 0.09
CA ASN A 56 3.21 -13.38 0.75
C ASN A 56 3.25 -14.86 0.34
N TYR A 57 4.19 -15.24 -0.52
CA TYR A 57 4.40 -16.61 -0.97
C TYR A 57 5.58 -17.27 -0.26
N ARG A 58 5.56 -18.61 -0.17
CA ARG A 58 6.70 -19.37 0.32
C ARG A 58 7.80 -19.38 -0.72
N GLU A 59 9.06 -19.34 -0.29
CA GLU A 59 10.24 -19.36 -1.17
C GLU A 59 10.17 -20.47 -2.23
N VAL A 60 9.74 -21.69 -1.83
CA VAL A 60 9.62 -22.83 -2.74
C VAL A 60 8.59 -22.64 -3.87
N GLN A 61 7.64 -21.75 -3.71
CA GLN A 61 6.61 -21.41 -4.71
C GLN A 61 7.10 -20.37 -5.71
N LEU A 62 8.16 -19.64 -5.37
CA LEU A 62 8.65 -18.52 -6.17
C LEU A 62 9.51 -18.94 -7.35
N GLY A 63 10.04 -20.15 -7.37
CA GLY A 63 10.89 -20.62 -8.45
C GLY A 63 10.25 -20.57 -9.85
N HIS A 64 8.92 -20.50 -9.93
CA HIS A 64 8.15 -20.45 -11.17
C HIS A 64 7.41 -19.12 -11.37
N VAL A 65 7.56 -18.17 -10.44
CA VAL A 65 6.89 -16.86 -10.51
C VAL A 65 7.82 -15.86 -11.18
N GLN A 66 7.31 -15.22 -12.21
CA GLN A 66 8.03 -14.19 -12.96
C GLN A 66 7.23 -12.90 -13.04
N ALA A 67 7.94 -11.77 -13.11
CA ALA A 67 7.33 -10.50 -13.40
C ALA A 67 6.58 -10.56 -14.74
N GLY A 68 5.38 -10.02 -14.77
CA GLY A 68 4.53 -10.03 -15.95
C GLY A 68 3.44 -11.10 -15.96
N GLN A 69 3.49 -12.09 -15.08
CA GLN A 69 2.46 -13.13 -14.98
C GLN A 69 1.13 -12.55 -14.49
N ARG A 70 0.03 -13.15 -14.95
CA ARG A 70 -1.31 -12.78 -14.50
C ARG A 70 -1.58 -13.36 -13.12
N ALA A 71 -2.24 -12.57 -12.29
CA ALA A 71 -2.72 -12.98 -11.00
C ALA A 71 -4.22 -12.72 -10.89
N ARG A 72 -4.95 -13.69 -10.32
CA ARG A 72 -6.33 -13.50 -9.92
C ARG A 72 -6.35 -13.19 -8.42
N ILE A 73 -7.09 -12.18 -8.05
CA ILE A 73 -7.16 -11.67 -6.68
C ILE A 73 -8.60 -11.81 -6.22
N HIS A 74 -8.82 -12.64 -5.23
CA HIS A 74 -10.11 -12.75 -4.56
C HIS A 74 -10.12 -11.85 -3.31
N VAL A 75 -11.15 -11.00 -3.21
CA VAL A 75 -11.33 -10.08 -2.08
C VAL A 75 -12.44 -10.63 -1.19
N ASP A 76 -12.08 -11.24 -0.09
CA ASP A 76 -13.02 -11.91 0.83
C ASP A 76 -14.11 -10.98 1.34
N ALA A 77 -13.76 -9.73 1.67
CA ALA A 77 -14.69 -8.75 2.22
C ALA A 77 -15.88 -8.42 1.33
N TYR A 78 -15.74 -8.56 0.02
CA TYR A 78 -16.75 -8.21 -0.97
C TYR A 78 -17.16 -9.38 -1.86
N ASN A 79 -16.50 -10.53 -1.73
CA ASN A 79 -16.67 -11.71 -2.57
C ASN A 79 -16.59 -11.35 -4.07
N ILE A 80 -15.53 -10.63 -4.43
CA ILE A 80 -15.24 -10.20 -5.80
C ILE A 80 -13.88 -10.70 -6.25
N ASP A 81 -13.78 -11.01 -7.55
CA ASP A 81 -12.52 -11.36 -8.20
C ASP A 81 -12.02 -10.17 -9.01
N LEU A 82 -10.73 -9.93 -8.93
CA LEU A 82 -10.03 -8.90 -9.67
C LEU A 82 -8.84 -9.52 -10.40
N ASP A 83 -8.51 -8.94 -11.55
CA ASP A 83 -7.33 -9.33 -12.30
C ASP A 83 -6.17 -8.38 -11.99
N GLY A 84 -4.99 -8.96 -11.86
CA GLY A 84 -3.76 -8.23 -11.62
C GLY A 84 -2.59 -8.81 -12.40
N LYS A 85 -1.47 -8.13 -12.28
CA LYS A 85 -0.20 -8.53 -12.90
C LYS A 85 0.91 -8.42 -11.88
N VAL A 86 1.75 -9.45 -11.82
CA VAL A 86 2.98 -9.43 -11.02
C VAL A 86 3.93 -8.40 -11.59
N VAL A 87 4.34 -7.44 -10.77
CA VAL A 87 5.26 -6.37 -11.20
C VAL A 87 6.65 -6.61 -10.66
N ASP A 88 6.73 -7.05 -9.41
CA ASP A 88 8.00 -7.22 -8.74
C ASP A 88 8.04 -8.53 -7.95
N VAL A 89 9.14 -9.25 -8.11
CA VAL A 89 9.47 -10.45 -7.34
C VAL A 89 10.79 -10.16 -6.65
N PRO A 90 10.79 -10.01 -5.31
CA PRO A 90 12.00 -9.63 -4.60
C PRO A 90 13.08 -10.71 -4.73
N ALA A 91 14.31 -10.26 -4.93
CA ALA A 91 15.48 -11.14 -5.07
C ALA A 91 15.90 -11.81 -3.72
N ALA A 92 15.39 -11.30 -2.59
CA ALA A 92 15.73 -11.80 -1.27
C ALA A 92 14.58 -11.63 -0.29
N SER A 93 14.52 -12.49 0.74
CA SER A 93 13.54 -12.38 1.81
C SER A 93 13.80 -11.14 2.70
N GLY A 94 12.74 -10.58 3.29
CA GLY A 94 12.84 -9.45 4.20
C GLY A 94 13.79 -9.70 5.39
N THR A 95 13.95 -10.94 5.81
CA THR A 95 14.89 -11.34 6.88
C THR A 95 16.34 -11.23 6.47
N THR A 96 16.66 -11.28 5.18
CA THR A 96 18.03 -11.06 4.66
C THR A 96 18.50 -9.63 4.92
N PHE A 97 17.56 -8.68 5.01
CA PHE A 97 17.83 -7.27 5.28
C PHE A 97 17.52 -6.86 6.72
N ALA A 98 17.04 -7.77 7.56
CA ALA A 98 16.79 -7.48 8.97
C ALA A 98 18.11 -7.31 9.71
N THR A 99 18.27 -6.18 10.37
CA THR A 99 19.48 -5.83 11.14
C THR A 99 19.64 -6.70 12.40
N LEU A 100 18.55 -7.36 12.84
CA LEU A 100 18.52 -8.30 13.94
C LEU A 100 18.21 -9.70 13.38
N GLN A 101 19.23 -10.53 13.27
CA GLN A 101 19.02 -11.95 13.09
C GLN A 101 18.41 -12.51 14.39
N PRO A 102 17.34 -13.30 14.33
CA PRO A 102 16.88 -14.00 15.52
C PRO A 102 17.99 -14.93 16.01
N ASP A 103 18.55 -14.58 17.16
CA ASP A 103 19.60 -15.35 17.80
C ASP A 103 18.98 -16.66 18.32
N ASN A 104 19.15 -17.75 17.56
CA ASN A 104 18.76 -19.08 17.97
C ASN A 104 19.84 -19.61 18.93
N ALA A 105 19.79 -19.15 20.18
CA ALA A 105 20.71 -19.52 21.27
C ALA A 105 20.71 -21.02 21.64
N THR A 106 19.96 -21.85 20.95
CA THR A 106 19.76 -23.28 21.30
C THR A 106 20.20 -24.27 20.23
N GLY A 107 21.14 -23.93 19.36
CA GLY A 107 21.83 -24.92 18.50
C GLY A 107 21.00 -25.85 17.62
N ASN A 108 19.68 -25.78 17.64
CA ASN A 108 18.77 -26.52 16.77
C ASN A 108 18.53 -25.72 15.50
N PHE A 109 19.14 -26.15 14.41
CA PHE A 109 18.90 -25.59 13.08
C PHE A 109 17.53 -26.02 12.58
N THR A 110 16.49 -25.27 12.92
CA THR A 110 15.17 -25.40 12.33
C THR A 110 15.12 -24.53 11.07
N LYS A 111 14.96 -25.15 9.90
CA LYS A 111 14.73 -24.43 8.64
C LYS A 111 13.40 -23.69 8.74
N ILE A 112 13.44 -22.37 9.01
CA ILE A 112 12.25 -21.52 9.00
C ILE A 112 11.91 -21.22 7.53
N VAL A 113 10.71 -21.59 7.12
CA VAL A 113 10.22 -21.30 5.75
C VAL A 113 10.03 -19.79 5.62
N GLN A 114 10.85 -19.18 4.78
CA GLN A 114 10.77 -17.76 4.49
C GLN A 114 9.57 -17.46 3.58
N ARG A 115 8.90 -16.34 3.84
CA ARG A 115 7.86 -15.80 2.97
C ARG A 115 8.38 -14.55 2.31
N LEU A 116 8.19 -14.45 0.99
CA LEU A 116 8.60 -13.30 0.21
C LEU A 116 7.35 -12.54 -0.28
N PRO A 117 7.31 -11.21 -0.08
CA PRO A 117 6.23 -10.39 -0.57
C PRO A 117 6.36 -10.18 -2.08
N ILE A 118 5.35 -10.56 -2.83
CA ILE A 118 5.23 -10.26 -4.27
C ILE A 118 4.31 -9.08 -4.45
N LYS A 119 4.74 -8.13 -5.27
CA LYS A 119 3.92 -6.96 -5.61
C LYS A 119 3.09 -7.25 -6.86
N ILE A 120 1.77 -7.15 -6.71
CA ILE A 120 0.79 -7.33 -7.77
C ILE A 120 0.05 -6.01 -7.96
N VAL A 121 0.06 -5.49 -9.18
CA VAL A 121 -0.69 -4.29 -9.56
C VAL A 121 -1.97 -4.71 -10.27
N LEU A 122 -3.06 -4.05 -9.95
CA LEU A 122 -4.36 -4.31 -10.57
C LEU A 122 -4.35 -3.95 -12.04
N ALA A 123 -5.04 -4.74 -12.84
CA ALA A 123 -5.28 -4.40 -14.23
C ALA A 123 -6.13 -3.12 -14.33
N PRO A 124 -5.89 -2.26 -15.33
CA PRO A 124 -6.67 -1.05 -15.53
C PRO A 124 -8.13 -1.38 -15.88
N ASN A 125 -9.02 -0.39 -15.70
CA ASN A 125 -10.43 -0.44 -16.10
C ASN A 125 -11.32 -1.48 -15.37
N GLN A 126 -11.01 -1.79 -14.12
CA GLN A 126 -11.87 -2.61 -13.27
C GLN A 126 -12.73 -1.70 -12.36
N PRO A 127 -14.04 -1.57 -12.60
CA PRO A 127 -14.90 -0.67 -11.80
C PRO A 127 -14.98 -1.09 -10.34
N THR A 128 -14.88 -2.39 -10.06
CA THR A 128 -14.88 -2.97 -8.73
C THR A 128 -13.61 -2.69 -7.93
N ALA A 129 -12.51 -2.32 -8.59
CA ALA A 129 -11.28 -1.92 -7.91
C ALA A 129 -11.45 -0.68 -7.02
N ARG A 130 -12.48 0.15 -7.28
CA ARG A 130 -12.82 1.31 -6.44
C ARG A 130 -13.34 0.93 -5.05
N LEU A 131 -13.76 -0.31 -4.86
CA LEU A 131 -14.20 -0.82 -3.56
C LEU A 131 -13.02 -1.21 -2.66
N LEU A 132 -11.83 -1.36 -3.23
CA LEU A 132 -10.65 -1.72 -2.46
C LEU A 132 -10.28 -0.62 -1.48
N ARG A 133 -9.89 -1.05 -0.29
CA ARG A 133 -9.37 -0.20 0.76
C ARG A 133 -8.02 -0.76 1.22
N VAL A 134 -7.14 0.14 1.63
CA VAL A 134 -5.87 -0.27 2.23
C VAL A 134 -6.14 -1.03 3.52
N GLY A 135 -5.46 -2.18 3.70
CA GLY A 135 -5.62 -3.04 4.88
C GLY A 135 -6.64 -4.17 4.73
N LEU A 136 -7.25 -4.34 3.54
CA LEU A 136 -8.10 -5.51 3.27
C LEU A 136 -7.25 -6.77 3.08
N SER A 137 -7.76 -7.89 3.59
CA SER A 137 -7.22 -9.21 3.29
C SER A 137 -7.72 -9.68 1.94
N VAL A 138 -6.80 -10.23 1.15
CA VAL A 138 -7.09 -10.76 -0.18
C VAL A 138 -6.34 -12.06 -0.39
N GLU A 139 -6.90 -12.95 -1.18
CA GLU A 139 -6.23 -14.16 -1.66
C GLU A 139 -5.79 -13.94 -3.11
N ALA A 140 -4.49 -14.06 -3.37
CA ALA A 140 -3.93 -13.89 -4.69
C ALA A 140 -3.45 -15.24 -5.24
N THR A 141 -3.94 -15.61 -6.42
CA THR A 141 -3.54 -16.81 -7.16
C THR A 141 -2.80 -16.41 -8.42
N ILE A 142 -1.52 -16.77 -8.53
CA ILE A 142 -0.71 -16.49 -9.72
C ILE A 142 -0.87 -17.66 -10.70
N GLN A 143 -1.16 -17.35 -11.94
CA GLN A 143 -1.23 -18.35 -13.02
C GLN A 143 0.19 -18.65 -13.50
N ILE A 144 0.65 -19.85 -13.20
CA ILE A 144 1.93 -20.39 -13.69
C ILE A 144 1.64 -21.11 -15.02
N PRO A 145 2.45 -20.87 -16.06
CA PRO A 145 2.29 -21.53 -17.36
C PRO A 145 2.57 -23.03 -17.29
#